data_8a008edd4b960e0cdf3ba335980b6e56
#
_entry.id   8a008edd4b960e0cdf3ba335980b6e56
#
_cell.length_a   1.000
_cell.length_b   1.000
_cell.length_c   1.000
_cell.angle_alpha   90.00
_cell.angle_beta   90.00
_cell.angle_gamma   90.00
#
_symmetry.space_group_name_H-M   'P 1'
#
loop_
_entity.id
_entity.type
_entity.pdbx_description
1 polymer ?
#
loop_
_entity_poly.entity_id
_entity_poly.type
_entity_poly.pdbx_seq_one_letter_code
_entity_poly.pdbx_strand_id
1 'polypeptide(L)' 'MPVRRVVLGETGTLVRENIRALRLERELTQSQLAEIAELPTQSITEIENGARRVNVDDLVAICRALKVRPSRLLGTK' A
#
# COMPACT_ATOMS: atom_id res chain seq x y z
N MET A 1 -10.75 -17.71 12.79
CA MET A 1 -10.25 -17.85 11.42
C MET A 1 -9.01 -17.02 11.22
N PRO A 2 -7.96 -17.64 10.87
CA PRO A 2 -6.74 -16.85 10.71
C PRO A 2 -6.85 -15.91 9.53
N VAL A 3 -6.30 -14.76 9.73
CA VAL A 3 -6.28 -13.77 8.71
C VAL A 3 -5.10 -14.03 7.79
N ARG A 4 -5.36 -14.00 6.53
CA ARG A 4 -4.27 -14.12 5.58
C ARG A 4 -3.42 -12.88 5.65
N ARG A 5 -2.15 -13.07 5.73
CA ARG A 5 -1.22 -11.96 5.73
C ARG A 5 -1.02 -11.39 4.35
N VAL A 6 -1.54 -12.03 3.34
CA VAL A 6 -1.35 -11.60 1.97
C VAL A 6 -2.68 -11.14 1.41
N VAL A 7 -2.65 -10.00 0.75
CA VAL A 7 -3.82 -9.45 0.09
C VAL A 7 -3.79 -9.90 -1.36
N LEU A 8 -4.82 -10.61 -1.78
CA LEU A 8 -4.85 -11.26 -3.08
C LEU A 8 -6.07 -10.86 -3.88
N GLY A 9 -6.00 -11.15 -5.18
CA GLY A 9 -7.15 -11.03 -6.06
C GLY A 9 -7.68 -9.62 -6.15
N GLU A 10 -8.98 -9.52 -6.15
CA GLU A 10 -9.62 -8.22 -6.30
C GLU A 10 -9.27 -7.28 -5.16
N THR A 11 -9.14 -7.83 -3.97
CA THR A 11 -8.75 -7.02 -2.82
C THR A 11 -7.34 -6.49 -3.03
N GLY A 12 -6.45 -7.32 -3.56
CA GLY A 12 -5.09 -6.87 -3.85
C GLY A 12 -5.06 -5.75 -4.85
N THR A 13 -5.87 -5.85 -5.90
CA THR A 13 -5.96 -4.80 -6.89
C THR A 13 -6.46 -3.51 -6.26
N LEU A 14 -7.46 -3.61 -5.42
CA LEU A 14 -8.03 -2.44 -4.76
C LEU A 14 -7.02 -1.78 -3.84
N VAL A 15 -6.27 -2.56 -3.09
CA VAL A 15 -5.26 -2.00 -2.19
C VAL A 15 -4.22 -1.24 -2.99
N ARG A 16 -3.74 -1.83 -4.06
CA ARG A 16 -2.72 -1.20 -4.88
C ARG A 16 -3.21 0.12 -5.47
N GLU A 17 -4.46 0.13 -5.94
CA GLU A 17 -5.03 1.34 -6.51
C GLU A 17 -5.25 2.41 -5.44
N ASN A 18 -5.66 2.00 -4.26
CA ASN A 18 -5.86 2.93 -3.16
C ASN A 18 -4.54 3.54 -2.69
N ILE A 19 -3.49 2.73 -2.65
CA ILE A 19 -2.17 3.25 -2.29
C ILE A 19 -1.76 4.34 -3.26
N ARG A 20 -1.91 4.06 -4.55
CA ARG A 20 -1.52 5.04 -5.56
C ARG A 20 -2.37 6.30 -5.45
N ALA A 21 -3.68 6.14 -5.30
CA ALA A 21 -4.57 7.28 -5.22
C ALA A 21 -4.24 8.16 -4.03
N LEU A 22 -4.00 7.55 -2.87
CA LEU A 22 -3.68 8.32 -1.68
C LEU A 22 -2.31 8.98 -1.80
N ARG A 23 -1.37 8.29 -2.41
CA ARG A 23 -0.06 8.87 -2.63
C ARG A 23 -0.16 10.13 -3.48
N LEU A 24 -0.90 10.03 -4.57
CA LEU A 24 -1.06 11.17 -5.47
C LEU A 24 -1.84 12.29 -4.81
N GLU A 25 -2.84 11.94 -4.02
CA GLU A 25 -3.62 12.94 -3.28
C GLU A 25 -2.72 13.75 -2.36
N ARG A 26 -1.70 13.10 -1.80
CA ARG A 26 -0.76 13.76 -0.90
C ARG A 26 0.44 14.33 -1.63
N GLU A 27 0.40 14.28 -2.96
CA GLU A 27 1.44 14.87 -3.81
C GLU A 27 2.81 14.27 -3.50
N LEU A 28 2.83 12.96 -3.29
CA LEU A 28 4.07 12.25 -3.03
C LEU A 28 4.49 11.47 -4.27
N THR A 29 5.80 11.44 -4.52
CA THR A 29 6.33 10.51 -5.50
C THR A 29 6.46 9.14 -4.86
N GLN A 30 6.69 8.12 -5.69
CA GLN A 30 6.93 6.79 -5.15
C GLN A 30 8.14 6.78 -4.23
N SER A 31 9.18 7.50 -4.60
CA SER A 31 10.38 7.58 -3.77
C SER A 31 10.10 8.25 -2.43
N GLN A 32 9.28 9.30 -2.45
CA GLN A 32 8.97 10.00 -1.22
C GLN A 32 8.12 9.13 -0.29
N LEU A 33 7.15 8.42 -0.85
CA LEU A 33 6.37 7.51 -0.02
C LEU A 33 7.25 6.42 0.56
N ALA A 34 8.13 5.87 -0.27
CA ALA A 34 9.02 4.80 0.19
C ALA A 34 9.91 5.29 1.33
N GLU A 35 10.42 6.50 1.20
CA GLU A 35 11.29 7.05 2.24
C GLU A 35 10.53 7.18 3.55
N ILE A 36 9.33 7.72 3.51
CA ILE A 36 8.54 7.89 4.73
C ILE A 36 8.18 6.52 5.32
N ALA A 37 7.86 5.56 4.47
CA ALA A 37 7.51 4.22 4.92
C ALA A 37 8.72 3.38 5.31
N GLU A 38 9.92 3.89 5.03
CA GLU A 38 11.18 3.18 5.30
C GLU A 38 11.25 1.88 4.50
N LEU A 39 10.81 1.95 3.26
CA LEU A 39 10.85 0.84 2.32
C LEU A 39 11.67 1.23 1.11
N PRO A 40 12.25 0.25 0.43
CA PRO A 40 12.91 0.57 -0.84
C PRO A 40 11.89 1.13 -1.84
N THR A 41 12.33 2.07 -2.65
CA THR A 41 11.45 2.63 -3.67
C THR A 41 10.91 1.55 -4.59
N GLN A 42 11.75 0.56 -4.90
CA GLN A 42 11.33 -0.52 -5.77
C GLN A 42 10.12 -1.27 -5.19
N SER A 43 10.04 -1.40 -3.88
CA SER A 43 8.90 -2.05 -3.25
C SER A 43 7.60 -1.31 -3.58
N ILE A 44 7.63 0.02 -3.48
CA ILE A 44 6.44 0.82 -3.79
C ILE A 44 6.09 0.69 -5.26
N THR A 45 7.10 0.78 -6.12
CA THR A 45 6.88 0.66 -7.56
C THR A 45 6.23 -0.68 -7.90
N GLU A 46 6.76 -1.75 -7.34
CA GLU A 46 6.27 -3.09 -7.64
C GLU A 46 4.86 -3.30 -7.08
N ILE A 47 4.60 -2.76 -5.90
CA ILE A 47 3.27 -2.88 -5.33
C ILE A 47 2.26 -2.14 -6.20
N GLU A 48 2.58 -0.93 -6.62
CA GLU A 48 1.63 -0.14 -7.38
C GLU A 48 1.37 -0.70 -8.76
N ASN A 49 2.35 -1.36 -9.36
CA ASN A 49 2.13 -1.91 -10.69
C ASN A 49 1.68 -3.38 -10.67
N GLY A 50 1.48 -3.92 -9.48
CA GLY A 50 0.94 -5.27 -9.37
C GLY A 50 1.96 -6.39 -9.47
N ALA A 51 3.25 -6.05 -9.52
CA ALA A 51 4.30 -7.06 -9.63
C ALA A 51 4.61 -7.71 -8.30
N ARG A 52 4.13 -7.14 -7.22
CA ARG A 52 4.45 -7.63 -5.88
C ARG A 52 3.21 -7.55 -5.02
N ARG A 53 2.97 -8.61 -4.27
CA ARG A 53 1.86 -8.62 -3.32
C ARG A 53 2.23 -7.82 -2.09
N VAL A 54 1.23 -7.18 -1.51
CA VAL A 54 1.43 -6.41 -0.30
C VAL A 54 1.30 -7.35 0.89
N ASN A 55 2.37 -7.49 1.66
CA ASN A 55 2.27 -8.27 2.89
C ASN A 55 1.85 -7.34 4.03
N VAL A 56 1.59 -7.93 5.20
CA VAL A 56 1.06 -7.16 6.32
C VAL A 56 2.04 -6.08 6.77
N ASP A 57 3.31 -6.40 6.81
CA ASP A 57 4.31 -5.43 7.26
C ASP A 57 4.38 -4.25 6.30
N ASP A 58 4.35 -4.51 5.01
CA ASP A 58 4.34 -3.44 4.01
C ASP A 58 3.08 -2.60 4.15
N LEU A 59 1.95 -3.26 4.35
CA LEU A 59 0.69 -2.56 4.48
C LEU A 59 0.72 -1.60 5.66
N VAL A 60 1.20 -2.08 6.81
CA VAL A 60 1.27 -1.24 7.99
C VAL A 60 2.21 -0.06 7.77
N ALA A 61 3.37 -0.30 7.16
CA ALA A 61 4.33 0.77 6.92
C ALA A 61 3.75 1.83 5.99
N ILE A 62 3.06 1.40 4.94
CA ILE A 62 2.46 2.34 3.99
C ILE A 62 1.31 3.10 4.64
N CYS A 63 0.50 2.42 5.45
CA CYS A 63 -0.58 3.10 6.16
C CYS A 63 -0.05 4.19 7.08
N ARG A 64 1.03 3.90 7.79
CA ARG A 64 1.63 4.92 8.64
C ARG A 64 2.15 6.08 7.83
N ALA A 65 2.79 5.79 6.71
CA ALA A 65 3.34 6.84 5.87
C ALA A 65 2.23 7.72 5.30
N LEU A 66 1.11 7.13 4.94
CA LEU A 66 -0.02 7.87 4.38
C LEU A 66 -0.94 8.40 5.46
N LYS A 67 -0.72 8.00 6.71
CA LYS A 67 -1.52 8.44 7.85
C LYS A 67 -2.97 8.04 7.70
N VAL A 68 -3.18 6.81 7.32
CA VAL A 68 -4.53 6.25 7.18
C VAL A 68 -4.58 4.91 7.90
N ARG A 69 -5.78 4.47 8.19
CA ARG A 69 -5.99 3.15 8.76
C ARG A 69 -5.94 2.10 7.66
N PRO A 70 -5.58 0.87 8.00
CA PRO A 70 -5.58 -0.19 7.00
C PRO A 70 -6.91 -0.35 6.27
N SER A 71 -8.03 -0.11 6.96
CA SER A 71 -9.34 -0.24 6.31
C SER A 71 -9.48 0.70 5.13
N ARG A 72 -8.80 1.84 5.18
CA ARG A 72 -8.85 2.80 4.07
C ARG A 72 -8.25 2.19 2.81
N LEU A 73 -7.16 1.44 2.98
CA LEU A 73 -6.52 0.79 1.83
C LEU A 73 -7.28 -0.44 1.38
N LEU A 74 -8.02 -1.07 2.29
CA LEU A 74 -8.75 -2.29 1.94
C LEU A 74 -10.08 -1.99 1.26
N GLY A 75 -10.38 -0.73 1.03
CA GLY A 75 -11.54 -0.39 0.24
C GLY A 75 -12.84 -0.27 1.01
N THR A 76 -12.79 -0.40 2.31
CA THR A 76 -13.99 -0.19 3.11
C THR A 76 -14.24 1.30 3.27
N LYS A 77 -15.45 1.65 3.27
CA LYS A 77 -15.84 3.05 3.36
C LYS A 77 -16.02 3.47 4.79
#